data_76f24fe0423b2ad1b2ddcd7584e5ff23
#
_entry.id   76f24fe0423b2ad1b2ddcd7584e5ff23
#
_cell.length_a   1.000
_cell.length_b   1.000
_cell.length_c   1.000
_cell.angle_alpha   90.00
_cell.angle_beta   90.00
_cell.angle_gamma   90.00
#
_symmetry.space_group_name_H-M   'P 1'
#
loop_
_entity.id
_entity.type
_entity.pdbx_description
1 polymer ?
#
loop_
_entity_poly.entity_id
_entity_poly.type
_entity_poly.pdbx_seq_one_letter_code
_entity_poly.pdbx_strand_id
1 'polypeptide(L)'
;MGVLESEEKVVDIPKHTSKLSAIVDFYLHSNNFRSLSAKSQKDYEKHLDVILKTNVEGRLLGNYTVRSIKARHTNLAYEKWLVSGVRTANYRKAVLSAAWKYSMRLDVMDNDPVRLIKTKSTKPRKVKWTRDQVLCFLDTAYGNFKWRSIGLIVHMAYEFAQRVGDMRILTWDNINFSEQRVDLTQSKRGADVHLPIPDDLLSMLRQQSQDFG
;
A
#
# COMPACT_ATOMS: atom_id res chain seq x y z
N MET A 1 4.20 -27.87 27.01
CA MET A 1 3.63 -26.74 26.25
C MET A 1 4.27 -25.48 26.81
N GLY A 2 5.36 -25.04 26.21
CA GLY A 2 6.04 -23.80 26.58
C GLY A 2 5.47 -22.66 25.75
N VAL A 3 4.78 -21.74 26.39
CA VAL A 3 4.42 -20.46 25.81
C VAL A 3 5.73 -19.67 25.69
N LEU A 4 6.22 -19.46 24.49
CA LEU A 4 7.28 -18.50 24.20
C LEU A 4 6.68 -17.10 24.42
N GLU A 5 6.82 -16.57 25.63
CA GLU A 5 6.69 -15.14 25.87
C GLU A 5 7.76 -14.43 25.02
N SER A 6 7.34 -13.83 23.91
CA SER A 6 8.16 -12.87 23.21
C SER A 6 8.35 -11.69 24.14
N GLU A 7 9.55 -11.54 24.72
CA GLU A 7 9.94 -10.35 25.48
C GLU A 7 9.65 -9.11 24.59
N GLU A 8 8.62 -8.35 24.98
CA GLU A 8 8.36 -7.05 24.38
C GLU A 8 9.55 -6.15 24.69
N LYS A 9 10.37 -5.90 23.70
CA LYS A 9 11.49 -4.97 23.78
C LYS A 9 10.93 -3.59 24.10
N VAL A 10 10.98 -3.20 25.37
CA VAL A 10 10.62 -1.85 25.79
C VAL A 10 11.61 -0.89 25.15
N VAL A 11 11.16 -0.17 24.12
CA VAL A 11 11.97 0.84 23.46
C VAL A 11 11.77 2.16 24.18
N ASP A 12 12.83 2.66 24.82
CA ASP A 12 12.79 3.94 25.51
C ASP A 12 12.38 5.08 24.58
N ILE A 13 11.60 6.04 25.10
CA ILE A 13 11.19 7.23 24.34
C ILE A 13 12.46 8.02 23.97
N PRO A 14 12.73 8.21 22.65
CA PRO A 14 13.92 8.92 22.22
C PRO A 14 13.89 10.39 22.66
N LYS A 15 15.07 10.98 22.83
CA LYS A 15 15.24 12.40 23.14
C LYS A 15 15.45 13.21 21.84
N HIS A 16 15.23 14.52 21.89
CA HIS A 16 15.52 15.44 20.77
C HIS A 16 16.99 15.42 20.30
N THR A 17 17.91 14.92 21.12
CA THR A 17 19.32 14.68 20.79
C THR A 17 19.57 13.32 20.14
N SER A 18 18.56 12.43 20.09
CA SER A 18 18.69 11.13 19.47
C SER A 18 18.85 11.24 17.95
N LYS A 19 19.47 10.23 17.34
CA LYS A 19 19.58 10.12 15.87
C LYS A 19 18.22 9.83 15.23
N LEU A 20 18.06 10.21 13.97
CA LEU A 20 16.85 9.87 13.22
C LEU A 20 16.61 8.35 13.15
N SER A 21 17.69 7.55 13.10
CA SER A 21 17.57 6.09 13.16
C SER A 21 16.87 5.59 14.43
N ALA A 22 17.15 6.18 15.59
CA ALA A 22 16.49 5.82 16.85
C ALA A 22 14.99 6.23 16.85
N ILE A 23 14.67 7.37 16.23
CA ILE A 23 13.27 7.80 16.06
C ILE A 23 12.49 6.83 15.17
N VAL A 24 13.10 6.38 14.09
CA VAL A 24 12.49 5.42 13.17
C VAL A 24 12.28 4.08 13.87
N ASP A 25 13.30 3.60 14.58
CA ASP A 25 13.21 2.35 15.35
C ASP A 25 12.08 2.41 16.39
N PHE A 26 12.00 3.49 17.15
CA PHE A 26 10.94 3.75 18.10
C PHE A 26 9.56 3.75 17.45
N TYR A 27 9.40 4.37 16.27
CA TYR A 27 8.15 4.37 15.51
C TYR A 27 7.77 2.95 15.07
N LEU A 28 8.72 2.17 14.55
CA LEU A 28 8.48 0.80 14.08
C LEU A 28 8.03 -0.16 15.20
N HIS A 29 8.40 0.10 16.45
CA HIS A 29 7.94 -0.67 17.61
C HIS A 29 6.63 -0.15 18.22
N SER A 30 6.08 0.94 17.72
CA SER A 30 4.86 1.57 18.26
C SER A 30 3.58 0.84 17.85
N ASN A 31 2.55 0.94 18.70
CA ASN A 31 1.21 0.48 18.36
C ASN A 31 0.64 1.20 17.13
N ASN A 32 1.02 2.45 16.91
CA ASN A 32 0.62 3.20 15.72
C ASN A 32 1.13 2.56 14.41
N PHE A 33 2.35 2.02 14.40
CA PHE A 33 2.88 1.28 13.27
C PHE A 33 2.29 -0.13 13.18
N ARG A 34 2.16 -0.84 14.31
CA ARG A 34 1.62 -2.21 14.36
C ARG A 34 0.14 -2.27 13.92
N SER A 35 -0.62 -1.19 14.07
CA SER A 35 -2.02 -1.10 13.60
C SER A 35 -2.16 -0.99 12.08
N LEU A 36 -1.06 -0.77 11.34
CA LEU A 36 -1.08 -0.78 9.89
C LEU A 36 -1.25 -2.20 9.34
N SER A 37 -1.81 -2.32 8.14
CA SER A 37 -1.85 -3.62 7.44
C SER A 37 -0.43 -4.18 7.23
N ALA A 38 -0.26 -5.50 7.24
CA ALA A 38 1.05 -6.17 7.06
C ALA A 38 1.78 -5.69 5.79
N LYS A 39 1.04 -5.44 4.70
CA LYS A 39 1.60 -4.86 3.48
C LYS A 39 2.14 -3.45 3.71
N SER A 40 1.39 -2.60 4.42
CA SER A 40 1.83 -1.23 4.72
C SER A 40 3.04 -1.22 5.64
N GLN A 41 3.10 -2.11 6.64
CA GLN A 41 4.25 -2.25 7.52
C GLN A 41 5.51 -2.58 6.70
N LYS A 42 5.46 -3.61 5.86
CA LYS A 42 6.56 -4.01 4.99
C LYS A 42 7.02 -2.90 4.03
N ASP A 43 6.08 -2.17 3.45
CA ASP A 43 6.38 -1.03 2.57
C ASP A 43 7.05 0.12 3.37
N TYR A 44 6.56 0.43 4.56
CA TYR A 44 7.13 1.47 5.42
C TYR A 44 8.56 1.13 5.85
N GLU A 45 8.80 -0.08 6.34
CA GLU A 45 10.15 -0.56 6.71
C GLU A 45 11.14 -0.40 5.56
N LYS A 46 10.77 -0.89 4.37
CA LYS A 46 11.59 -0.76 3.17
C LYS A 46 11.92 0.69 2.83
N HIS A 47 10.95 1.59 2.93
CA HIS A 47 11.16 2.98 2.58
C HIS A 47 11.90 3.74 3.67
N LEU A 48 11.68 3.44 4.95
CA LEU A 48 12.42 4.02 6.07
C LEU A 48 13.90 3.62 6.02
N ASP A 49 14.22 2.38 5.69
CA ASP A 49 15.60 1.94 5.50
C ASP A 49 16.32 2.77 4.42
N VAL A 50 15.68 2.97 3.26
CA VAL A 50 16.24 3.83 2.20
C VAL A 50 16.40 5.29 2.66
N ILE A 51 15.43 5.82 3.41
CA ILE A 51 15.49 7.18 3.96
C ILE A 51 16.68 7.34 4.88
N LEU A 52 16.89 6.40 5.83
CA LEU A 52 18.00 6.43 6.76
C LEU A 52 19.37 6.35 6.08
N LYS A 53 19.45 5.58 4.98
CA LYS A 53 20.66 5.41 4.15
C LYS A 53 20.88 6.54 3.12
N THR A 54 19.95 7.49 3.00
CA THR A 54 20.12 8.62 2.09
C THR A 54 21.26 9.52 2.57
N ASN A 55 22.30 9.70 1.74
CA ASN A 55 23.40 10.61 2.03
C ASN A 55 22.96 12.06 1.78
N VAL A 56 23.11 12.92 2.77
CA VAL A 56 22.83 14.36 2.68
C VAL A 56 24.04 15.10 3.23
N GLU A 57 24.61 15.99 2.46
CA GLU A 57 25.80 16.78 2.85
C GLU A 57 26.94 15.91 3.42
N GLY A 58 27.23 14.76 2.77
CA GLY A 58 28.31 13.84 3.14
C GLY A 58 28.00 12.89 4.29
N ARG A 59 26.82 12.95 4.89
CA ARG A 59 26.39 12.11 6.02
C ARG A 59 25.08 11.40 5.75
N LEU A 60 24.91 10.17 6.25
CA LEU A 60 23.63 9.45 6.16
C LEU A 60 22.56 10.16 7.00
N LEU A 61 21.35 10.31 6.44
CA LEU A 61 20.24 11.01 7.10
C LEU A 61 19.90 10.37 8.45
N GLY A 62 19.98 9.06 8.57
CA GLY A 62 19.76 8.31 9.80
C GLY A 62 20.74 8.67 10.93
N ASN A 63 21.90 9.20 10.59
CA ASN A 63 22.95 9.56 11.55
C ASN A 63 22.85 11.01 12.08
N TYR A 64 21.99 11.84 11.48
CA TYR A 64 21.73 13.18 12.02
C TYR A 64 20.96 13.10 13.33
N THR A 65 21.31 13.94 14.29
CA THR A 65 20.44 14.16 15.45
C THR A 65 19.17 14.87 15.01
N VAL A 66 18.04 14.53 15.59
CA VAL A 66 16.73 15.06 15.14
C VAL A 66 16.72 16.58 15.20
N ARG A 67 17.28 17.16 16.28
CA ARG A 67 17.40 18.62 16.45
C ARG A 67 18.20 19.29 15.33
N SER A 68 19.18 18.60 14.74
CA SER A 68 20.02 19.15 13.67
C SER A 68 19.39 19.08 12.29
N ILE A 69 18.31 18.29 12.12
CA ILE A 69 17.65 18.17 10.84
C ILE A 69 16.83 19.42 10.56
N LYS A 70 17.21 20.13 9.50
CA LYS A 70 16.54 21.32 9.00
C LYS A 70 15.84 21.03 7.68
N ALA A 71 14.94 21.91 7.25
CA ALA A 71 14.23 21.80 5.97
C ALA A 71 15.16 21.57 4.77
N ARG A 72 16.37 22.15 4.76
CA ARG A 72 17.35 21.92 3.68
C ARG A 72 17.72 20.45 3.57
N HIS A 73 17.94 19.75 4.70
CA HIS A 73 18.34 18.33 4.68
C HIS A 73 17.23 17.46 4.11
N THR A 74 15.99 17.70 4.52
CA THR A 74 14.82 16.92 4.02
C THR A 74 14.53 17.22 2.55
N ASN A 75 14.71 18.48 2.09
CA ASN A 75 14.56 18.81 0.68
C ASN A 75 15.68 18.20 -0.17
N LEU A 76 16.95 18.24 0.26
CA LEU A 76 18.06 17.57 -0.43
C LEU A 76 17.87 16.06 -0.51
N ALA A 77 17.37 15.43 0.57
CA ALA A 77 16.99 14.02 0.55
C ALA A 77 15.88 13.74 -0.47
N TYR A 78 14.84 14.58 -0.51
CA TYR A 78 13.74 14.45 -1.45
C TYR A 78 14.21 14.54 -2.91
N GLU A 79 15.09 15.49 -3.26
CA GLU A 79 15.67 15.59 -4.61
C GLU A 79 16.42 14.29 -5.01
N LYS A 80 17.15 13.67 -4.07
CA LYS A 80 17.78 12.37 -4.32
C LYS A 80 16.75 11.24 -4.53
N TRP A 81 15.64 11.27 -3.81
CA TRP A 81 14.59 10.27 -3.98
C TRP A 81 13.87 10.36 -5.32
N LEU A 82 13.86 11.54 -5.97
CA LEU A 82 13.24 11.73 -7.28
C LEU A 82 13.87 10.86 -8.38
N VAL A 83 15.12 10.44 -8.24
CA VAL A 83 15.78 9.49 -9.15
C VAL A 83 15.01 8.16 -9.22
N SER A 84 14.35 7.75 -8.12
CA SER A 84 13.48 6.56 -8.09
C SER A 84 12.05 6.84 -8.60
N GLY A 85 11.79 8.02 -9.11
CA GLY A 85 10.50 8.48 -9.62
C GLY A 85 9.67 9.28 -8.60
N VAL A 86 8.87 10.20 -9.11
CA VAL A 86 8.10 11.17 -8.30
C VAL A 86 7.16 10.49 -7.30
N ARG A 87 6.47 9.41 -7.71
CA ARG A 87 5.56 8.66 -6.80
C ARG A 87 6.32 8.07 -5.62
N THR A 88 7.47 7.48 -5.87
CA THR A 88 8.34 6.88 -4.84
C THR A 88 8.88 7.95 -3.89
N ALA A 89 9.33 9.10 -4.41
CA ALA A 89 9.79 10.22 -3.59
C ALA A 89 8.67 10.76 -2.69
N ASN A 90 7.48 10.97 -3.25
CA ASN A 90 6.32 11.42 -2.49
C ASN A 90 5.91 10.41 -1.41
N TYR A 91 5.99 9.11 -1.71
CA TYR A 91 5.69 8.07 -0.74
C TYR A 91 6.71 8.04 0.40
N ARG A 92 8.03 8.14 0.10
CA ARG A 92 9.08 8.27 1.13
C ARG A 92 8.84 9.48 2.03
N LYS A 93 8.48 10.63 1.43
CA LYS A 93 8.10 11.80 2.22
C LYS A 93 6.91 11.53 3.14
N ALA A 94 5.89 10.85 2.66
CA ALA A 94 4.71 10.51 3.46
C ALA A 94 5.07 9.56 4.63
N VAL A 95 5.88 8.53 4.36
CA VAL A 95 6.35 7.58 5.36
C VAL A 95 7.22 8.25 6.43
N LEU A 96 8.17 9.10 6.02
CA LEU A 96 8.98 9.88 6.97
C LEU A 96 8.10 10.82 7.80
N SER A 97 7.10 11.46 7.17
CA SER A 97 6.17 12.35 7.88
C SER A 97 5.32 11.59 8.93
N ALA A 98 4.97 10.33 8.68
CA ALA A 98 4.24 9.52 9.65
C ALA A 98 5.08 9.27 10.92
N ALA A 99 6.33 8.81 10.76
CA ALA A 99 7.25 8.61 11.89
C ALA A 99 7.56 9.93 12.62
N TRP A 100 7.74 11.02 11.85
CA TRP A 100 8.02 12.33 12.41
C TRP A 100 6.86 12.86 13.26
N LYS A 101 5.64 12.85 12.72
CA LYS A 101 4.43 13.30 13.43
C LYS A 101 4.11 12.44 14.65
N TYR A 102 4.39 11.14 14.60
CA TYR A 102 4.25 10.28 15.77
C TYR A 102 5.14 10.74 16.92
N SER A 103 6.40 11.02 16.62
CA SER A 103 7.36 11.50 17.62
C SER A 103 7.07 12.92 18.12
N MET A 104 6.49 13.79 17.28
CA MET A 104 5.99 15.10 17.72
C MET A 104 4.86 15.00 18.73
N ARG A 105 3.94 14.03 18.56
CA ARG A 105 2.85 13.79 19.53
C ARG A 105 3.32 13.31 20.90
N LEU A 106 4.57 12.89 21.00
CA LEU A 106 5.23 12.45 22.23
C LEU A 106 6.29 13.44 22.71
N ASP A 107 6.20 14.67 22.23
CA ASP A 107 7.07 15.80 22.60
C ASP A 107 8.57 15.54 22.39
N VAL A 108 8.92 14.57 21.52
CA VAL A 108 10.31 14.28 21.14
C VAL A 108 10.88 15.37 20.22
N MET A 109 10.00 16.09 19.51
CA MET A 109 10.36 17.13 18.54
C MET A 109 9.35 18.26 18.52
N ASP A 110 9.86 19.51 18.36
CA ASP A 110 9.06 20.72 18.35
C ASP A 110 8.77 21.26 16.93
N ASN A 111 9.49 20.75 15.91
CA ASN A 111 9.39 21.24 14.55
C ASN A 111 9.20 20.10 13.53
N ASP A 112 8.63 20.42 12.37
CA ASP A 112 8.42 19.49 11.26
C ASP A 112 9.12 19.97 9.97
N PRO A 113 10.42 19.66 9.78
CA PRO A 113 11.13 20.00 8.56
C PRO A 113 10.63 19.20 7.34
N VAL A 114 9.95 18.07 7.56
CA VAL A 114 9.40 17.21 6.49
C VAL A 114 8.19 17.88 5.84
N ARG A 115 7.42 18.66 6.61
CA ARG A 115 6.27 19.43 6.11
C ARG A 115 6.69 20.42 5.01
N LEU A 116 7.90 20.96 5.10
CA LEU A 116 8.41 21.98 4.17
C LEU A 116 8.90 21.39 2.84
N ILE A 117 8.86 20.08 2.64
CA ILE A 117 9.15 19.46 1.35
C ILE A 117 8.02 19.79 0.36
N LYS A 118 8.37 20.53 -0.70
CA LYS A 118 7.45 20.79 -1.81
C LYS A 118 7.44 19.58 -2.74
N THR A 119 6.36 18.79 -2.68
CA THR A 119 6.21 17.58 -3.50
C THR A 119 5.95 17.92 -4.96
N LYS A 120 6.52 17.13 -5.88
CA LYS A 120 6.18 17.20 -7.31
C LYS A 120 4.90 16.40 -7.57
N SER A 121 4.06 16.89 -8.49
CA SER A 121 2.87 16.17 -8.93
C SER A 121 3.19 15.29 -10.15
N THR A 122 2.46 14.18 -10.28
CA THR A 122 2.46 13.39 -11.51
C THR A 122 1.15 13.62 -12.26
N LYS A 123 1.24 13.79 -13.57
CA LYS A 123 0.02 13.86 -14.40
C LYS A 123 -0.75 12.53 -14.27
N PRO A 124 -2.08 12.57 -14.11
CA PRO A 124 -2.88 11.35 -14.08
C PRO A 124 -2.78 10.62 -15.42
N ARG A 125 -2.82 9.29 -15.37
CA ARG A 125 -2.86 8.47 -16.60
C ARG A 125 -4.20 8.71 -17.29
N LYS A 126 -4.17 9.15 -18.56
CA LYS A 126 -5.38 9.45 -19.34
C LYS A 126 -5.90 8.25 -20.13
N VAL A 127 -5.11 7.19 -20.26
CA VAL A 127 -5.49 6.01 -21.06
C VAL A 127 -6.56 5.23 -20.28
N LYS A 128 -7.72 5.06 -20.90
CA LYS A 128 -8.83 4.21 -20.47
C LYS A 128 -9.09 3.18 -21.56
N TRP A 129 -9.39 1.99 -21.18
CA TRP A 129 -9.86 0.97 -22.13
C TRP A 129 -11.24 1.36 -22.64
N THR A 130 -11.45 1.23 -23.95
CA THR A 130 -12.77 1.30 -24.55
C THR A 130 -13.51 -0.03 -24.32
N ARG A 131 -14.83 -0.03 -24.50
CA ARG A 131 -15.62 -1.26 -24.42
C ARG A 131 -15.10 -2.31 -25.40
N ASP A 132 -14.82 -1.93 -26.64
CA ASP A 132 -14.34 -2.85 -27.67
C ASP A 132 -13.00 -3.49 -27.30
N GLN A 133 -12.11 -2.72 -26.65
CA GLN A 133 -10.83 -3.25 -26.14
C GLN A 133 -11.04 -4.26 -25.02
N VAL A 134 -12.01 -4.02 -24.13
CA VAL A 134 -12.37 -4.99 -23.07
C VAL A 134 -12.94 -6.26 -23.71
N LEU A 135 -13.89 -6.14 -24.63
CA LEU A 135 -14.50 -7.30 -25.30
C LEU A 135 -13.46 -8.12 -26.07
N CYS A 136 -12.59 -7.48 -26.84
CA CYS A 136 -11.49 -8.15 -27.56
C CYS A 136 -10.55 -8.89 -26.60
N PHE A 137 -10.23 -8.28 -25.45
CA PHE A 137 -9.43 -8.94 -24.42
C PHE A 137 -10.14 -10.16 -23.83
N LEU A 138 -11.43 -10.05 -23.51
CA LEU A 138 -12.21 -11.14 -22.94
C LEU A 138 -12.37 -12.30 -23.94
N ASP A 139 -12.64 -12.02 -25.21
CA ASP A 139 -12.71 -13.02 -26.26
C ASP A 139 -11.41 -13.83 -26.36
N THR A 140 -10.28 -13.12 -26.41
CA THR A 140 -8.95 -13.75 -26.42
C THR A 140 -8.68 -14.58 -25.17
N ALA A 141 -9.02 -14.04 -23.99
CA ALA A 141 -8.77 -14.72 -22.71
C ALA A 141 -9.66 -15.95 -22.52
N TYR A 142 -10.91 -15.89 -22.93
CA TYR A 142 -11.85 -16.99 -22.82
C TYR A 142 -11.63 -18.09 -23.88
N GLY A 143 -11.07 -17.75 -25.03
CA GLY A 143 -10.64 -18.70 -26.04
C GLY A 143 -9.46 -19.60 -25.61
N ASN A 144 -8.81 -19.30 -24.48
CA ASN A 144 -7.68 -20.08 -24.00
C ASN A 144 -7.84 -20.44 -22.51
N PHE A 145 -7.86 -21.74 -22.21
CA PHE A 145 -8.03 -22.24 -20.84
C PHE A 145 -7.06 -21.63 -19.84
N LYS A 146 -5.78 -21.44 -20.20
CA LYS A 146 -4.76 -20.84 -19.32
C LYS A 146 -5.01 -19.38 -18.95
N TRP A 147 -5.73 -18.65 -19.81
CA TRP A 147 -6.01 -17.22 -19.61
C TRP A 147 -7.40 -16.95 -19.02
N ARG A 148 -8.27 -17.98 -18.96
CA ARG A 148 -9.66 -17.85 -18.53
C ARG A 148 -9.81 -17.19 -17.15
N SER A 149 -9.01 -17.60 -16.16
CA SER A 149 -9.04 -16.99 -14.82
C SER A 149 -8.68 -15.51 -14.83
N ILE A 150 -7.75 -15.10 -15.69
CA ILE A 150 -7.40 -13.68 -15.87
C ILE A 150 -8.56 -12.94 -16.55
N GLY A 151 -9.18 -13.56 -17.56
CA GLY A 151 -10.39 -13.04 -18.21
C GLY A 151 -11.51 -12.79 -17.20
N LEU A 152 -11.80 -13.76 -16.35
CA LEU A 152 -12.82 -13.64 -15.29
C LEU A 152 -12.51 -12.48 -14.31
N ILE A 153 -11.27 -12.34 -13.86
CA ILE A 153 -10.88 -11.24 -12.96
C ILE A 153 -11.12 -9.88 -13.65
N VAL A 154 -10.75 -9.75 -14.91
CA VAL A 154 -10.94 -8.51 -15.67
C VAL A 154 -12.44 -8.25 -15.92
N HIS A 155 -13.21 -9.29 -16.29
CA HIS A 155 -14.64 -9.18 -16.52
C HIS A 155 -15.38 -8.75 -15.25
N MET A 156 -15.13 -9.44 -14.12
CA MET A 156 -15.69 -9.04 -12.82
C MET A 156 -15.30 -7.62 -12.42
N ALA A 157 -14.03 -7.24 -12.63
CA ALA A 157 -13.58 -5.89 -12.31
C ALA A 157 -14.26 -4.82 -13.18
N TYR A 158 -14.56 -5.14 -14.43
CA TYR A 158 -15.25 -4.26 -15.38
C TYR A 158 -16.72 -4.11 -15.02
N GLU A 159 -17.45 -5.21 -14.85
CA GLU A 159 -18.89 -5.21 -14.55
C GLU A 159 -19.20 -4.65 -13.16
N PHE A 160 -18.43 -5.05 -12.16
CA PHE A 160 -18.69 -4.67 -10.77
C PHE A 160 -18.04 -3.36 -10.35
N ALA A 161 -17.19 -2.76 -11.18
CA ALA A 161 -16.40 -1.57 -10.84
C ALA A 161 -15.64 -1.71 -9.50
N GLN A 162 -15.31 -2.94 -9.11
CA GLN A 162 -14.58 -3.25 -7.89
C GLN A 162 -13.07 -3.26 -8.14
N ARG A 163 -12.30 -3.20 -7.04
CA ARG A 163 -10.84 -3.28 -7.16
C ARG A 163 -10.43 -4.66 -7.64
N VAL A 164 -9.47 -4.71 -8.56
CA VAL A 164 -8.88 -5.97 -9.04
C VAL A 164 -8.37 -6.85 -7.88
N GLY A 165 -7.88 -6.22 -6.80
CA GLY A 165 -7.47 -6.95 -5.59
C GLY A 165 -8.59 -7.70 -4.92
N ASP A 166 -9.80 -7.12 -4.87
CA ASP A 166 -10.98 -7.75 -4.28
C ASP A 166 -11.48 -8.89 -5.18
N MET A 167 -11.45 -8.72 -6.51
CA MET A 167 -11.82 -9.77 -7.47
C MET A 167 -10.89 -11.00 -7.44
N ARG A 168 -9.61 -10.77 -7.13
CA ARG A 168 -8.61 -11.85 -7.08
C ARG A 168 -8.70 -12.76 -5.87
N ILE A 169 -9.38 -12.32 -4.82
CA ILE A 169 -9.52 -13.07 -3.55
C ILE A 169 -10.91 -13.68 -3.40
N LEU A 170 -11.79 -13.49 -4.37
CA LEU A 170 -13.12 -14.15 -4.37
C LEU A 170 -12.97 -15.65 -4.38
N THR A 171 -13.80 -16.32 -3.59
CA THR A 171 -14.00 -17.77 -3.56
C THR A 171 -15.37 -18.10 -4.09
N TRP A 172 -15.64 -19.37 -4.33
CA TRP A 172 -16.96 -19.83 -4.77
C TRP A 172 -18.05 -19.51 -3.75
N ASP A 173 -17.72 -19.44 -2.45
CA ASP A 173 -18.67 -19.08 -1.39
C ASP A 173 -19.18 -17.64 -1.51
N ASN A 174 -18.46 -16.79 -2.22
CA ASN A 174 -18.90 -15.42 -2.51
C ASN A 174 -19.91 -15.34 -3.65
N ILE A 175 -20.13 -16.45 -4.40
CA ILE A 175 -20.98 -16.46 -5.60
C ILE A 175 -22.26 -17.22 -5.31
N ASN A 176 -23.36 -16.49 -5.23
CA ASN A 176 -24.68 -17.08 -5.13
C ASN A 176 -25.26 -17.29 -6.54
N PHE A 177 -25.10 -18.51 -7.06
CA PHE A 177 -25.58 -18.87 -8.40
C PHE A 177 -27.11 -18.88 -8.52
N SER A 178 -27.85 -19.13 -7.43
CA SER A 178 -29.33 -19.14 -7.45
C SER A 178 -29.92 -17.74 -7.50
N GLU A 179 -29.30 -16.81 -6.79
CA GLU A 179 -29.70 -15.39 -6.78
C GLU A 179 -28.94 -14.55 -7.79
N GLN A 180 -28.02 -15.15 -8.53
CA GLN A 180 -27.19 -14.51 -9.56
C GLN A 180 -26.48 -13.25 -9.03
N ARG A 181 -25.86 -13.36 -7.84
CA ARG A 181 -25.13 -12.25 -7.22
C ARG A 181 -23.78 -12.66 -6.64
N VAL A 182 -22.89 -11.69 -6.49
CA VAL A 182 -21.66 -11.80 -5.73
C VAL A 182 -21.83 -11.07 -4.41
N ASP A 183 -21.51 -11.74 -3.31
CA ASP A 183 -21.48 -11.18 -1.97
C ASP A 183 -20.02 -11.04 -1.52
N LEU A 184 -19.56 -9.82 -1.29
CA LEU A 184 -18.16 -9.57 -0.90
C LEU A 184 -18.01 -8.43 0.09
N THR A 185 -17.00 -8.54 0.93
CA THR A 185 -16.55 -7.44 1.80
C THR A 185 -15.33 -6.77 1.18
N GLN A 186 -15.42 -5.46 0.91
CA GLN A 186 -14.32 -4.71 0.31
C GLN A 186 -13.09 -4.67 1.21
N SER A 187 -11.93 -5.18 0.77
CA SER A 187 -10.70 -5.31 1.56
C SER A 187 -10.16 -4.00 2.13
N LYS A 188 -10.42 -2.86 1.47
CA LYS A 188 -9.89 -1.55 1.88
C LYS A 188 -10.82 -0.77 2.82
N ARG A 189 -12.13 -0.96 2.71
CA ARG A 189 -13.14 -0.17 3.44
C ARG A 189 -13.94 -1.01 4.43
N GLY A 190 -13.87 -2.34 4.33
CA GLY A 190 -14.68 -3.25 5.13
C GLY A 190 -16.18 -3.15 4.84
N ALA A 191 -16.57 -2.58 3.69
CA ALA A 191 -17.96 -2.45 3.32
C ALA A 191 -18.43 -3.73 2.63
N ASP A 192 -19.57 -4.26 3.06
CA ASP A 192 -20.23 -5.36 2.40
C ASP A 192 -21.00 -4.85 1.18
N VAL A 193 -20.88 -5.55 0.08
CA VAL A 193 -21.57 -5.24 -1.18
C VAL A 193 -22.15 -6.49 -1.80
N HIS A 194 -23.33 -6.33 -2.41
CA HIS A 194 -24.09 -7.36 -3.08
C HIS A 194 -24.27 -6.91 -4.54
N LEU A 195 -23.70 -7.64 -5.48
CA LEU A 195 -23.57 -7.24 -6.87
C LEU A 195 -24.27 -8.24 -7.77
N PRO A 196 -25.26 -7.82 -8.59
CA PRO A 196 -25.89 -8.70 -9.56
C PRO A 196 -24.86 -9.13 -10.61
N ILE A 197 -24.93 -10.40 -11.02
CA ILE A 197 -24.05 -10.98 -12.04
C ILE A 197 -24.75 -10.93 -13.39
N PRO A 198 -24.19 -10.25 -14.41
CA PRO A 198 -24.70 -10.30 -15.78
C PRO A 198 -24.67 -11.74 -16.36
N ASP A 199 -25.58 -12.07 -17.26
CA ASP A 199 -25.77 -13.43 -17.79
C ASP A 199 -24.52 -13.99 -18.48
N ASP A 200 -23.81 -13.17 -19.23
CA ASP A 200 -22.57 -13.55 -19.91
C ASP A 200 -21.44 -13.89 -18.90
N LEU A 201 -21.28 -13.09 -17.86
CA LEU A 201 -20.33 -13.37 -16.77
C LEU A 201 -20.77 -14.60 -15.96
N LEU A 202 -22.08 -14.75 -15.70
CA LEU A 202 -22.63 -15.88 -14.96
C LEU A 202 -22.34 -17.21 -15.66
N SER A 203 -22.51 -17.25 -16.97
CA SER A 203 -22.23 -18.45 -17.78
C SER A 203 -20.75 -18.84 -17.69
N MET A 204 -19.84 -17.88 -17.74
CA MET A 204 -18.39 -18.11 -17.61
C MET A 204 -18.01 -18.57 -16.20
N LEU A 205 -18.65 -18.00 -15.16
CA LEU A 205 -18.42 -18.44 -13.78
C LEU A 205 -18.91 -19.87 -13.54
N ARG A 206 -20.06 -20.26 -14.09
CA ARG A 206 -20.56 -21.64 -14.03
C ARG A 206 -19.60 -22.61 -14.72
N GLN A 207 -19.13 -22.27 -15.91
CA GLN A 207 -18.14 -23.10 -16.61
C GLN A 207 -16.84 -23.23 -15.81
N GLN A 208 -16.36 -22.13 -15.25
CA GLN A 208 -15.14 -22.15 -14.44
C GLN A 208 -15.30 -23.01 -13.17
N SER A 209 -16.45 -22.94 -12.52
CA SER A 209 -16.76 -23.76 -11.34
C SER A 209 -16.79 -25.25 -11.64
N GLN A 210 -17.28 -25.65 -12.83
CA GLN A 210 -17.27 -27.06 -13.29
C GLN A 210 -15.86 -27.58 -13.59
N ASP A 211 -14.99 -26.68 -14.09
CA ASP A 211 -13.62 -27.06 -14.48
C ASP A 211 -12.65 -27.13 -13.29
N PHE A 212 -12.92 -26.41 -12.19
CA PHE A 212 -12.00 -26.22 -11.05
C PHE A 212 -12.67 -26.33 -9.67
N GLY A 213 -13.97 -26.61 -9.59
CA GLY A 213 -14.73 -26.76 -8.35
C GLY A 213 -14.63 -28.10 -7.67
#